data_d51164060f531a06b50cfba512b46115
#
_entry.id   d51164060f531a06b50cfba512b46115
#
_cell.length_a   1.000
_cell.length_b   1.000
_cell.length_c   1.000
_cell.angle_alpha   90.00
_cell.angle_beta   90.00
_cell.angle_gamma   90.00
#
_symmetry.space_group_name_H-M   'P 1'
#
loop_
_entity.id
_entity.type
_entity.pdbx_description
1 polymer ?
#
loop_
_entity_poly.entity_id
_entity_poly.type
_entity_poly.pdbx_seq_one_letter_code
_entity_poly.pdbx_strand_id
1 'polypeptide(L)'
;MTEAKLPSNLPQWMKDHADLYLRSGGKEGHMYKVPATPNPVPSLLLTTTGRKSGEKWMFPLFYGTAGNSYFVIASKGGAPEHPGWYRNMQAHPEVEIQVGTRKMKPRARTATGEERARLWKDAVSFFPPYGDYEKKAGSREIPVVVLDPVQ
;
A
#
# COMPACT_ATOMS: atom_id res chain seq x y z
N MET A 1 -23.26 -2.32 -7.45
CA MET A 1 -21.89 -2.58 -6.96
C MET A 1 -20.92 -1.71 -7.72
N THR A 2 -20.14 -0.92 -7.03
CA THR A 2 -19.20 0.00 -7.66
C THR A 2 -17.86 -0.71 -7.85
N GLU A 3 -17.38 -0.80 -9.09
CA GLU A 3 -16.06 -1.32 -9.35
C GLU A 3 -14.99 -0.35 -8.88
N ALA A 4 -13.88 -0.89 -8.39
CA ALA A 4 -12.72 -0.08 -8.01
C ALA A 4 -12.04 0.45 -9.26
N LYS A 5 -11.64 1.72 -9.22
CA LYS A 5 -10.99 2.41 -10.31
C LYS A 5 -9.53 2.70 -9.96
N LEU A 6 -8.67 2.73 -10.97
CA LEU A 6 -7.30 3.22 -10.80
C LEU A 6 -7.31 4.74 -10.96
N PRO A 7 -6.62 5.49 -10.08
CA PRO A 7 -6.49 6.94 -10.27
C PRO A 7 -5.81 7.26 -11.60
N SER A 8 -6.30 8.27 -12.31
CA SER A 8 -5.79 8.64 -13.62
C SER A 8 -4.36 9.20 -13.56
N ASN A 9 -3.97 9.74 -12.41
CA ASN A 9 -2.66 10.36 -12.21
C ASN A 9 -1.56 9.41 -11.72
N LEU A 10 -1.84 8.11 -11.67
CA LEU A 10 -0.81 7.14 -11.32
C LEU A 10 0.29 7.11 -12.39
N PRO A 11 1.56 6.92 -11.99
CA PRO A 11 2.62 6.67 -12.97
C PRO A 11 2.29 5.45 -13.83
N GLN A 12 2.73 5.48 -15.09
CA GLN A 12 2.39 4.41 -16.02
C GLN A 12 2.82 3.02 -15.53
N TRP A 13 4.01 2.93 -14.91
CA TRP A 13 4.48 1.62 -14.41
C TRP A 13 3.55 1.05 -13.32
N MET A 14 2.92 1.91 -12.52
CA MET A 14 1.95 1.46 -11.52
C MET A 14 0.66 0.98 -12.17
N LYS A 15 0.22 1.66 -13.23
CA LYS A 15 -0.96 1.22 -14.00
C LYS A 15 -0.70 -0.14 -14.63
N ASP A 16 0.49 -0.33 -15.20
CA ASP A 16 0.90 -1.59 -15.83
C ASP A 16 0.97 -2.70 -14.79
N HIS A 17 1.51 -2.41 -13.61
CA HIS A 17 1.59 -3.35 -12.50
C HIS A 17 0.20 -3.81 -12.06
N ALA A 18 -0.70 -2.85 -11.83
CA ALA A 18 -2.07 -3.16 -11.44
C ALA A 18 -2.80 -3.97 -12.50
N ASP A 19 -2.60 -3.62 -13.77
CA ASP A 19 -3.21 -4.33 -14.90
C ASP A 19 -2.74 -5.78 -14.97
N LEU A 20 -1.44 -6.01 -14.83
CA LEU A 20 -0.87 -7.36 -14.80
C LEU A 20 -1.47 -8.18 -13.66
N TYR A 21 -1.57 -7.56 -12.49
CA TYR A 21 -2.13 -8.19 -11.29
C TYR A 21 -3.59 -8.62 -11.53
N LEU A 22 -4.39 -7.71 -12.08
CA LEU A 22 -5.81 -7.97 -12.34
C LEU A 22 -6.04 -9.00 -13.44
N ARG A 23 -5.33 -8.88 -14.57
CA ARG A 23 -5.46 -9.79 -15.71
C ARG A 23 -5.12 -11.23 -15.33
N SER A 24 -4.12 -11.39 -14.48
CA SER A 24 -3.65 -12.72 -14.08
C SER A 24 -4.43 -13.31 -12.89
N GLY A 25 -5.37 -12.54 -12.33
CA GLY A 25 -6.07 -12.93 -11.09
C GLY A 25 -5.15 -13.02 -9.89
N GLY A 26 -4.05 -12.27 -9.91
CA GLY A 26 -3.07 -12.25 -8.83
C GLY A 26 -1.96 -13.30 -8.94
N LYS A 27 -1.96 -14.09 -10.01
CA LYS A 27 -0.90 -15.08 -10.25
C LYS A 27 0.41 -14.41 -10.64
N GLU A 28 0.33 -13.27 -11.34
CA GLU A 28 1.47 -12.43 -11.69
C GLU A 28 1.28 -11.07 -11.06
N GLY A 29 2.39 -10.35 -10.85
CA GLY A 29 2.36 -9.02 -10.23
C GLY A 29 2.52 -9.05 -8.72
N HIS A 30 2.30 -10.18 -8.06
CA HIS A 30 2.48 -10.32 -6.60
C HIS A 30 3.94 -10.06 -6.21
N MET A 31 4.88 -10.73 -6.87
CA MET A 31 6.31 -10.45 -6.69
C MET A 31 6.74 -9.54 -7.85
N TYR A 32 7.01 -8.29 -7.55
CA TYR A 32 7.26 -7.30 -8.58
C TYR A 32 8.68 -6.75 -8.53
N LYS A 33 9.38 -6.82 -9.66
CA LYS A 33 10.75 -6.35 -9.79
C LYS A 33 10.78 -4.88 -10.21
N VAL A 34 11.50 -4.08 -9.44
CA VAL A 34 11.75 -2.67 -9.75
C VAL A 34 13.25 -2.42 -9.86
N PRO A 35 13.69 -1.39 -10.61
CA PRO A 35 15.12 -1.12 -10.75
C PRO A 35 15.83 -0.80 -9.43
N ALA A 36 15.10 -0.27 -8.46
CA ALA A 36 15.66 0.17 -7.19
C ALA A 36 16.06 -0.97 -6.25
N THR A 37 15.64 -2.21 -6.53
CA THR A 37 15.91 -3.35 -5.66
C THR A 37 16.47 -4.51 -6.45
N PRO A 38 17.41 -5.31 -5.86
CA PRO A 38 17.98 -6.47 -6.55
C PRO A 38 16.99 -7.63 -6.69
N ASN A 39 16.03 -7.73 -5.77
CA ASN A 39 15.06 -8.83 -5.75
C ASN A 39 13.64 -8.30 -5.93
N PRO A 40 12.71 -9.13 -6.44
CA PRO A 40 11.30 -8.73 -6.48
C PRO A 40 10.76 -8.40 -5.09
N VAL A 41 9.81 -7.47 -5.03
CA VAL A 41 9.18 -7.04 -3.78
C VAL A 41 7.74 -7.52 -3.76
N PRO A 42 7.25 -8.10 -2.65
CA PRO A 42 5.86 -8.53 -2.59
C PRO A 42 4.91 -7.32 -2.64
N SER A 43 3.85 -7.48 -3.39
CA SER A 43 2.89 -6.41 -3.68
C SER A 43 1.46 -6.89 -3.50
N LEU A 44 0.58 -5.96 -3.15
CA LEU A 44 -0.85 -6.22 -3.06
C LEU A 44 -1.61 -5.11 -3.79
N LEU A 45 -2.87 -5.37 -4.08
CA LEU A 45 -3.79 -4.34 -4.54
C LEU A 45 -4.62 -3.89 -3.35
N LEU A 46 -4.60 -2.60 -3.06
CA LEU A 46 -5.37 -1.98 -1.99
C LEU A 46 -6.55 -1.23 -2.58
N THR A 47 -7.75 -1.50 -2.11
CA THR A 47 -8.95 -0.76 -2.51
C THR A 47 -9.49 0.00 -1.30
N THR A 48 -9.62 1.31 -1.45
CA THR A 48 -10.16 2.20 -0.41
C THR A 48 -11.43 2.87 -0.89
N THR A 49 -12.24 3.33 0.07
CA THR A 49 -13.44 4.10 -0.22
C THR A 49 -13.11 5.58 -0.19
N GLY A 50 -13.41 6.29 -1.26
CA GLY A 50 -13.17 7.72 -1.37
C GLY A 50 -13.90 8.49 -0.29
N ARG A 51 -13.18 9.31 0.48
CA ARG A 51 -13.73 10.05 1.62
C ARG A 51 -14.76 11.12 1.22
N LYS A 52 -14.70 11.56 -0.03
CA LYS A 52 -15.62 12.60 -0.54
C LYS A 52 -16.73 12.02 -1.42
N SER A 53 -16.37 11.09 -2.30
CA SER A 53 -17.30 10.58 -3.32
C SER A 53 -17.95 9.25 -2.96
N GLY A 54 -17.32 8.48 -2.05
CA GLY A 54 -17.74 7.11 -1.78
C GLY A 54 -17.31 6.11 -2.85
N GLU A 55 -16.61 6.56 -3.87
CA GLU A 55 -16.13 5.68 -4.94
C GLU A 55 -14.97 4.81 -4.46
N LYS A 56 -14.83 3.65 -5.07
CA LYS A 56 -13.74 2.73 -4.75
C LYS A 56 -12.52 3.04 -5.60
N TRP A 57 -11.37 3.17 -4.95
CA TRP A 57 -10.09 3.47 -5.61
C TRP A 57 -9.07 2.39 -5.28
N MET A 58 -8.35 1.92 -6.29
CA MET A 58 -7.40 0.80 -6.19
C MET A 58 -5.98 1.28 -6.45
N PHE A 59 -5.03 0.72 -5.68
CA PHE A 59 -3.60 1.06 -5.79
C PHE A 59 -2.76 -0.21 -5.65
N PRO A 60 -1.72 -0.39 -6.49
CA PRO A 60 -0.71 -1.42 -6.23
C PRO A 60 0.29 -0.89 -5.22
N LEU A 61 0.56 -1.64 -4.17
CA LEU A 61 1.47 -1.24 -3.11
C LEU A 61 2.36 -2.40 -2.71
N PHE A 62 3.60 -2.10 -2.32
CA PHE A 62 4.47 -3.07 -1.68
C PHE A 62 3.98 -3.27 -0.24
N TYR A 63 4.20 -4.47 0.29
CA TYR A 63 3.74 -4.78 1.64
C TYR A 63 4.74 -5.64 2.40
N GLY A 64 4.65 -5.60 3.73
CA GLY A 64 5.30 -6.54 4.61
C GLY A 64 4.27 -7.25 5.46
N THR A 65 4.71 -8.22 6.26
CA THR A 65 3.84 -8.98 7.15
C THR A 65 4.25 -8.79 8.60
N ALA A 66 3.26 -8.85 9.49
CA ALA A 66 3.45 -8.75 10.92
C ALA A 66 2.43 -9.69 11.58
N GLY A 67 2.86 -10.91 11.92
CA GLY A 67 1.94 -11.94 12.40
C GLY A 67 0.91 -12.28 11.34
N ASN A 68 -0.36 -12.14 11.65
CA ASN A 68 -1.46 -12.39 10.72
C ASN A 68 -1.88 -11.14 9.94
N SER A 69 -1.18 -10.03 10.18
CA SER A 69 -1.49 -8.76 9.54
C SER A 69 -0.53 -8.46 8.40
N TYR A 70 -0.96 -7.62 7.47
CA TYR A 70 -0.10 -7.02 6.46
C TYR A 70 0.15 -5.56 6.84
N PHE A 71 1.22 -4.97 6.32
CA PHE A 71 1.41 -3.53 6.48
C PHE A 71 1.91 -2.91 5.19
N VAL A 72 1.54 -1.66 4.98
CA VAL A 72 1.95 -0.86 3.82
C VAL A 72 2.46 0.49 4.29
N ILE A 73 3.23 1.16 3.44
CA ILE A 73 3.89 2.42 3.78
C ILE A 73 3.25 3.55 2.95
N ALA A 74 2.72 4.55 3.62
CA ALA A 74 2.07 5.69 2.97
C ALA A 74 3.10 6.75 2.59
N SER A 75 4.10 6.34 1.77
CA SER A 75 5.26 7.18 1.45
C SER A 75 4.96 8.26 0.41
N LYS A 76 4.19 7.95 -0.61
CA LYS A 76 3.97 8.82 -1.77
C LYS A 76 5.30 9.37 -2.31
N GLY A 77 6.33 8.50 -2.36
CA GLY A 77 7.65 8.88 -2.86
C GLY A 77 8.35 9.97 -2.04
N GLY A 78 7.95 10.18 -0.79
CA GLY A 78 8.50 11.23 0.07
C GLY A 78 7.89 12.59 -0.16
N ALA A 79 6.72 12.68 -0.79
CA ALA A 79 6.02 13.95 -1.00
C ALA A 79 5.66 14.62 0.33
N PRO A 80 5.44 15.96 0.33
CA PRO A 80 5.12 16.67 1.57
C PRO A 80 3.72 16.36 2.13
N GLU A 81 2.83 15.79 1.33
CA GLU A 81 1.50 15.40 1.80
C GLU A 81 1.32 13.88 1.76
N HIS A 82 0.37 13.39 2.55
CA HIS A 82 0.01 11.98 2.56
C HIS A 82 -0.68 11.58 1.24
N PRO A 83 -0.55 10.29 0.85
CA PRO A 83 -1.32 9.80 -0.30
C PRO A 83 -2.83 9.88 -0.04
N GLY A 84 -3.59 10.08 -1.11
CA GLY A 84 -5.04 10.14 -1.01
C GLY A 84 -5.67 8.88 -0.40
N TRP A 85 -5.11 7.70 -0.73
CA TRP A 85 -5.62 6.45 -0.17
C TRP A 85 -5.45 6.38 1.36
N TYR A 86 -4.41 7.01 1.90
CA TYR A 86 -4.24 7.05 3.35
C TYR A 86 -5.34 7.91 3.99
N ARG A 87 -5.64 9.05 3.40
CA ARG A 87 -6.72 9.90 3.88
C ARG A 87 -8.08 9.20 3.80
N ASN A 88 -8.29 8.42 2.73
CA ASN A 88 -9.49 7.61 2.59
C ASN A 88 -9.60 6.59 3.73
N MET A 89 -8.49 5.93 4.08
CA MET A 89 -8.45 4.97 5.18
C MET A 89 -8.74 5.60 6.53
N GLN A 90 -8.28 6.82 6.76
CA GLN A 90 -8.56 7.53 8.00
C GLN A 90 -10.06 7.80 8.16
N ALA A 91 -10.74 8.09 7.05
CA ALA A 91 -12.18 8.31 7.05
C ALA A 91 -12.96 6.99 7.05
N HIS A 92 -12.48 6.00 6.31
CA HIS A 92 -13.13 4.69 6.14
C HIS A 92 -12.09 3.58 6.31
N PRO A 93 -11.87 3.10 7.55
CA PRO A 93 -10.79 2.11 7.82
C PRO A 93 -11.08 0.71 7.31
N GLU A 94 -12.29 0.40 6.91
CA GLU A 94 -12.61 -0.86 6.26
C GLU A 94 -12.13 -0.78 4.81
N VAL A 95 -11.16 -1.63 4.45
CA VAL A 95 -10.56 -1.65 3.12
C VAL A 95 -10.64 -3.04 2.53
N GLU A 96 -10.27 -3.16 1.26
CA GLU A 96 -10.19 -4.45 0.59
C GLU A 96 -8.77 -4.62 0.07
N ILE A 97 -8.23 -5.82 0.16
CA ILE A 97 -6.92 -6.13 -0.42
C ILE A 97 -6.97 -7.42 -1.22
N GLN A 98 -6.10 -7.48 -2.23
CA GLN A 98 -5.83 -8.72 -2.95
C GLN A 98 -4.34 -9.00 -2.80
N VAL A 99 -4.01 -10.13 -2.20
CA VAL A 99 -2.64 -10.57 -1.98
C VAL A 99 -2.43 -11.84 -2.78
N GLY A 100 -1.77 -11.72 -3.92
CA GLY A 100 -1.72 -12.81 -4.88
C GLY A 100 -3.13 -13.14 -5.35
N THR A 101 -3.56 -14.39 -5.20
CA THR A 101 -4.90 -14.82 -5.60
C THR A 101 -5.95 -14.67 -4.49
N ARG A 102 -5.56 -14.23 -3.30
CA ARG A 102 -6.43 -14.13 -2.13
C ARG A 102 -7.00 -12.74 -1.97
N LYS A 103 -8.30 -12.64 -1.74
CA LYS A 103 -8.98 -11.38 -1.48
C LYS A 103 -9.47 -11.35 -0.04
N MET A 104 -9.32 -10.19 0.62
CA MET A 104 -9.65 -10.01 2.03
C MET A 104 -10.19 -8.61 2.27
N LYS A 105 -10.86 -8.44 3.41
CA LYS A 105 -11.39 -7.13 3.84
C LYS A 105 -10.87 -6.81 5.24
N PRO A 106 -9.60 -6.43 5.36
CA PRO A 106 -9.03 -6.07 6.67
C PRO A 106 -9.49 -4.71 7.14
N ARG A 107 -9.16 -4.41 8.40
CA ARG A 107 -9.34 -3.08 8.97
C ARG A 107 -7.99 -2.40 9.09
N ALA A 108 -7.91 -1.17 8.60
CA ALA A 108 -6.66 -0.41 8.59
C ALA A 108 -6.50 0.39 9.88
N ARG A 109 -5.25 0.47 10.37
CA ARG A 109 -4.87 1.36 11.47
C ARG A 109 -3.45 1.85 11.26
N THR A 110 -3.13 3.01 11.82
CA THR A 110 -1.77 3.54 11.75
C THR A 110 -0.97 3.03 12.94
N ALA A 111 0.19 2.43 12.65
CA ALA A 111 1.10 1.95 13.70
C ALA A 111 1.77 3.14 14.40
N THR A 112 2.03 2.99 15.69
CA THR A 112 2.69 4.01 16.50
C THR A 112 3.75 3.37 17.40
N GLY A 113 4.64 4.20 17.98
CA GLY A 113 5.62 3.75 18.95
C GLY A 113 6.56 2.67 18.45
N GLU A 114 6.78 1.66 19.28
CA GLU A 114 7.71 0.57 18.98
C GLU A 114 7.25 -0.28 17.79
N GLU A 115 5.96 -0.48 17.64
CA GLU A 115 5.41 -1.21 16.50
C GLU A 115 5.79 -0.51 15.19
N ARG A 116 5.57 0.81 15.13
CA ARG A 116 5.94 1.58 13.95
C ARG A 116 7.43 1.47 13.66
N ALA A 117 8.26 1.64 14.67
CA ALA A 117 9.72 1.60 14.50
C ALA A 117 10.18 0.25 13.94
N ARG A 118 9.63 -0.84 14.46
CA ARG A 118 9.96 -2.19 14.00
C ARG A 118 9.54 -2.42 12.56
N LEU A 119 8.31 -2.02 12.23
CA LEU A 119 7.78 -2.22 10.87
C LEU A 119 8.46 -1.31 9.86
N TRP A 120 8.82 -0.09 10.26
CA TRP A 120 9.58 0.81 9.41
C TRP A 120 10.94 0.23 9.06
N LYS A 121 11.66 -0.29 10.03
CA LYS A 121 12.94 -0.94 9.81
C LYS A 121 12.81 -2.11 8.85
N ASP A 122 11.76 -2.90 9.01
CA ASP A 122 11.48 -4.03 8.13
C ASP A 122 11.21 -3.55 6.70
N ALA A 123 10.41 -2.50 6.54
CA ALA A 123 10.10 -1.92 5.24
C ALA A 123 11.35 -1.42 4.50
N VAL A 124 12.23 -0.72 5.19
CA VAL A 124 13.48 -0.24 4.61
C VAL A 124 14.37 -1.42 4.20
N SER A 125 14.29 -2.51 4.92
CA SER A 125 15.03 -3.73 4.61
C SER A 125 14.62 -4.31 3.25
N PHE A 126 13.31 -4.41 2.98
CA PHE A 126 12.86 -4.98 1.70
C PHE A 126 12.73 -3.95 0.58
N PHE A 127 12.65 -2.66 0.92
CA PHE A 127 12.61 -1.60 -0.08
C PHE A 127 13.41 -0.37 0.42
N PRO A 128 14.74 -0.38 0.24
CA PRO A 128 15.61 0.68 0.76
C PRO A 128 15.23 2.12 0.38
N PRO A 129 14.61 2.40 -0.78
CA PRO A 129 14.19 3.77 -1.10
C PRO A 129 13.28 4.43 -0.06
N TYR A 130 12.59 3.66 0.79
CA TYR A 130 11.79 4.26 1.86
C TYR A 130 12.62 5.15 2.79
N GLY A 131 13.88 4.79 3.05
CA GLY A 131 14.79 5.61 3.84
C GLY A 131 15.03 6.97 3.20
N ASP A 132 15.18 7.01 1.88
CA ASP A 132 15.35 8.26 1.13
C ASP A 132 14.07 9.07 1.12
N TYR A 133 12.92 8.41 1.02
CA TYR A 133 11.62 9.07 1.05
C TYR A 133 11.38 9.74 2.41
N GLU A 134 11.83 9.12 3.50
CA GLU A 134 11.73 9.68 4.84
C GLU A 134 12.46 11.02 4.91
N LYS A 135 13.67 11.09 4.37
CA LYS A 135 14.47 12.33 4.34
C LYS A 135 13.79 13.37 3.48
N LYS A 136 13.29 12.99 2.32
CA LYS A 136 12.61 13.89 1.39
C LYS A 136 11.32 14.45 1.97
N ALA A 137 10.59 13.67 2.75
CA ALA A 137 9.33 14.09 3.37
C ALA A 137 9.53 15.16 4.46
N GLY A 138 10.75 15.30 4.96
CA GLY A 138 11.11 16.34 5.93
C GLY A 138 10.37 16.18 7.25
N SER A 139 9.51 17.15 7.58
CA SER A 139 8.77 17.14 8.84
C SER A 139 7.57 16.17 8.86
N ARG A 140 7.15 15.67 7.70
CA ARG A 140 6.04 14.73 7.63
C ARG A 140 6.51 13.34 8.04
N GLU A 141 5.92 12.79 9.10
CA GLU A 141 6.16 11.40 9.45
C GLU A 141 5.37 10.51 8.48
N ILE A 142 6.07 9.61 7.79
CA ILE A 142 5.45 8.70 6.84
C ILE A 142 4.69 7.61 7.60
N PRO A 143 3.36 7.49 7.41
CA PRO A 143 2.61 6.49 8.14
C PRO A 143 2.98 5.06 7.75
N VAL A 144 3.04 4.20 8.76
CA VAL A 144 3.07 2.75 8.59
C VAL A 144 1.66 2.27 8.90
N VAL A 145 0.99 1.68 7.91
CA VAL A 145 -0.41 1.29 8.04
C VAL A 145 -0.51 -0.21 8.17
N VAL A 146 -1.10 -0.67 9.27
CA VAL A 146 -1.32 -2.09 9.52
C VAL A 146 -2.72 -2.47 9.08
N LEU A 147 -2.82 -3.58 8.36
CA LEU A 147 -4.07 -4.12 7.83
C LEU A 147 -4.38 -5.39 8.61
N ASP A 148 -5.21 -5.26 9.63
CA ASP A 148 -5.54 -6.37 10.52
C ASP A 148 -6.69 -7.20 9.97
N PRO A 149 -6.59 -8.53 10.01
CA PRO A 149 -7.71 -9.37 9.56
C PRO A 149 -8.92 -9.16 10.44
N VAL A 150 -10.10 -9.18 9.80
CA VAL A 150 -11.40 -9.07 10.50
C VAL A 150 -12.05 -10.44 10.46
N GLN A 151 -12.45 -10.91 11.60
CA GLN A 151 -13.12 -12.22 11.73
C GLN A 151 -14.62 -12.09 11.69
#